data_394c33d517d0ffa0a41b971e4bbad3d0
#
_entry.id   394c33d517d0ffa0a41b971e4bbad3d0
#
_cell.length_a   1.000
_cell.length_b   1.000
_cell.length_c   1.000
_cell.angle_alpha   90.00
_cell.angle_beta   90.00
_cell.angle_gamma   90.00
#
_symmetry.space_group_name_H-M   'P 1'
#
loop_
_entity.id
_entity.type
_entity.pdbx_description
1 polymer ?
#
loop_
_entity_poly.entity_id
_entity_poly.type
_entity_poly.pdbx_seq_one_letter_code
_entity_poly.pdbx_strand_id
1 'polypeptide(L)'
;ASLAGKRDDDVAEAIVPMLTQALEKVPSHERGATPLYLWATAGVRVLPDETQRALWASVARVVSKRTGFSLGLDGGGLRLENNARSHFRTIDGEEEGFFAWLAANQLSGRDMTSVGAADAAAVPIDTVGALDVGGGSAQIVALPASRILSSGDGGDGSGPPADLDELKTRV
;
A
#
# COMPACT_ATOMS: atom_id res chain seq x y z
N ALA A 1 -3.24 15.41 13.94
CA ALA A 1 -3.91 16.58 13.34
C ALA A 1 -4.05 16.34 11.83
N SER A 2 -5.23 16.63 11.25
CA SER A 2 -5.47 16.49 9.81
C SER A 2 -4.61 17.47 9.00
N LEU A 3 -4.04 16.99 7.88
CA LEU A 3 -3.31 17.81 6.91
C LEU A 3 -4.25 18.46 5.86
N ALA A 4 -5.54 18.12 5.89
CA ALA A 4 -6.53 18.63 4.96
C ALA A 4 -6.69 20.15 5.05
N GLY A 5 -6.63 20.84 3.91
CA GLY A 5 -6.77 22.30 3.82
C GLY A 5 -5.59 23.10 4.38
N LYS A 6 -4.48 22.45 4.74
CA LYS A 6 -3.26 23.12 5.18
C LYS A 6 -2.43 23.63 4.01
N ARG A 7 -1.60 24.66 4.26
CA ARG A 7 -0.65 25.18 3.28
C ARG A 7 0.49 24.17 3.05
N ASP A 8 1.20 24.30 1.92
CA ASP A 8 2.34 23.44 1.58
C ASP A 8 3.43 23.42 2.68
N ASP A 9 3.63 24.52 3.39
CA ASP A 9 4.60 24.58 4.49
C ASP A 9 4.17 23.72 5.69
N ASP A 10 2.90 23.74 6.05
CA ASP A 10 2.35 22.91 7.14
C ASP A 10 2.38 21.41 6.76
N VAL A 11 2.14 21.10 5.49
CA VAL A 11 2.28 19.73 4.95
C VAL A 11 3.74 19.31 4.99
N ALA A 12 4.67 20.19 4.60
CA ALA A 12 6.09 19.91 4.63
C ALA A 12 6.59 19.61 6.07
N GLU A 13 6.16 20.39 7.04
CA GLU A 13 6.52 20.18 8.45
C GLU A 13 6.10 18.78 8.94
N ALA A 14 4.95 18.30 8.51
CA ALA A 14 4.44 16.99 8.92
C ALA A 14 5.13 15.80 8.23
N ILE A 15 5.50 15.92 6.93
CA ILE A 15 6.04 14.79 6.15
C ILE A 15 7.58 14.78 6.07
N VAL A 16 8.25 15.94 6.22
CA VAL A 16 9.71 16.03 6.14
C VAL A 16 10.44 15.07 7.07
N PRO A 17 10.02 14.86 8.34
CA PRO A 17 10.69 13.89 9.21
C PRO A 17 10.72 12.46 8.64
N MET A 18 9.64 12.01 7.99
CA MET A 18 9.58 10.70 7.32
C MET A 18 10.49 10.68 6.09
N LEU A 19 10.49 11.76 5.30
CA LEU A 19 11.35 11.90 4.12
C LEU A 19 12.84 11.93 4.49
N THR A 20 13.20 12.49 5.65
CA THR A 20 14.58 12.51 6.13
C THR A 20 15.14 11.11 6.27
N GLN A 21 14.40 10.17 6.83
CA GLN A 21 14.83 8.77 6.94
C GLN A 21 15.09 8.13 5.56
N ALA A 22 14.22 8.39 4.58
CA ALA A 22 14.43 7.89 3.23
C ALA A 22 15.68 8.52 2.58
N LEU A 23 15.91 9.82 2.80
CA LEU A 23 17.07 10.54 2.29
C LEU A 23 18.40 10.07 2.90
N GLU A 24 18.37 9.62 4.16
CA GLU A 24 19.55 9.04 4.83
C GLU A 24 19.88 7.62 4.31
N LYS A 25 18.88 6.86 3.92
CA LYS A 25 19.04 5.47 3.48
C LYS A 25 19.39 5.35 1.99
N VAL A 26 18.91 6.27 1.15
CA VAL A 26 19.10 6.23 -0.31
C VAL A 26 20.11 7.28 -0.73
N PRO A 27 21.29 6.88 -1.28
CA PRO A 27 22.30 7.79 -1.78
C PRO A 27 21.73 8.76 -2.83
N SER A 28 22.24 10.01 -2.86
CA SER A 28 21.70 11.05 -3.72
C SER A 28 21.69 10.69 -5.21
N HIS A 29 22.72 9.95 -5.67
CA HIS A 29 22.83 9.53 -7.07
C HIS A 29 21.87 8.40 -7.48
N GLU A 30 21.25 7.70 -6.51
CA GLU A 30 20.28 6.63 -6.75
C GLU A 30 18.84 7.12 -6.67
N ARG A 31 18.58 8.29 -6.06
CA ARG A 31 17.21 8.77 -5.79
C ARG A 31 16.37 8.93 -7.05
N GLY A 32 16.97 9.43 -8.14
CA GLY A 32 16.28 9.61 -9.42
C GLY A 32 15.77 8.30 -10.05
N ALA A 33 16.40 7.16 -9.72
CA ALA A 33 15.99 5.84 -10.14
C ALA A 33 15.18 5.09 -9.07
N THR A 34 15.08 5.63 -7.85
CA THR A 34 14.35 5.01 -6.75
C THR A 34 12.92 5.55 -6.68
N PRO A 35 11.89 4.73 -6.92
CA PRO A 35 10.51 5.17 -6.80
C PRO A 35 10.14 5.41 -5.33
N LEU A 36 9.44 6.51 -5.07
CA LEU A 36 8.89 6.83 -3.76
C LEU A 36 7.37 6.71 -3.78
N TYR A 37 6.84 5.89 -2.89
CA TYR A 37 5.40 5.72 -2.69
C TYR A 37 4.99 6.30 -1.34
N LEU A 38 3.85 7.01 -1.31
CA LEU A 38 3.28 7.56 -0.10
C LEU A 38 1.77 7.33 -0.12
N TRP A 39 1.31 6.47 0.77
CA TRP A 39 -0.08 6.08 0.82
C TRP A 39 -0.72 6.51 2.13
N ALA A 40 -1.96 6.97 2.06
CA ALA A 40 -2.75 7.30 3.23
C ALA A 40 -3.93 6.34 3.38
N THR A 41 -4.36 6.17 4.60
CA THR A 41 -5.40 5.24 5.03
C THR A 41 -6.61 5.98 5.61
N ALA A 42 -7.28 5.43 6.60
CA ALA A 42 -8.57 5.88 7.14
C ALA A 42 -8.69 7.40 7.36
N GLY A 43 -7.67 8.03 7.94
CA GLY A 43 -7.73 9.46 8.27
C GLY A 43 -7.86 10.40 7.06
N VAL A 44 -7.39 9.98 5.89
CA VAL A 44 -7.55 10.72 4.62
C VAL A 44 -8.77 10.21 3.86
N ARG A 45 -9.04 8.91 3.93
CA ARG A 45 -10.14 8.24 3.21
C ARG A 45 -11.53 8.85 3.52
N VAL A 46 -11.73 9.35 4.73
CA VAL A 46 -12.99 9.99 5.13
C VAL A 46 -13.17 11.44 4.65
N LEU A 47 -12.14 12.00 4.01
CA LEU A 47 -12.21 13.36 3.47
C LEU A 47 -12.93 13.38 2.11
N PRO A 48 -13.61 14.48 1.74
CA PRO A 48 -14.14 14.66 0.40
C PRO A 48 -13.05 14.53 -0.67
N ASP A 49 -13.39 13.96 -1.83
CA ASP A 49 -12.45 13.68 -2.93
C ASP A 49 -11.64 14.91 -3.37
N GLU A 50 -12.28 16.07 -3.41
CA GLU A 50 -11.60 17.33 -3.76
C GLU A 50 -10.53 17.67 -2.73
N THR A 51 -10.82 17.46 -1.44
CA THR A 51 -9.87 17.69 -0.34
C THR A 51 -8.71 16.70 -0.41
N GLN A 52 -8.98 15.43 -0.72
CA GLN A 52 -7.93 14.44 -0.92
C GLN A 52 -7.02 14.81 -2.10
N ARG A 53 -7.60 15.20 -3.25
CA ARG A 53 -6.83 15.65 -4.42
C ARG A 53 -5.94 16.86 -4.11
N ALA A 54 -6.48 17.85 -3.41
CA ALA A 54 -5.72 19.03 -3.01
C ALA A 54 -4.57 18.68 -2.06
N LEU A 55 -4.81 17.78 -1.10
CA LEU A 55 -3.78 17.27 -0.18
C LEU A 55 -2.66 16.57 -0.96
N TRP A 56 -2.99 15.65 -1.85
CA TRP A 56 -2.00 14.91 -2.64
C TRP A 56 -1.20 15.82 -3.58
N ALA A 57 -1.83 16.83 -4.16
CA ALA A 57 -1.15 17.85 -4.95
C ALA A 57 -0.11 18.62 -4.12
N SER A 58 -0.46 18.98 -2.88
CA SER A 58 0.44 19.65 -1.94
C SER A 58 1.61 18.74 -1.53
N VAL A 59 1.31 17.51 -1.14
CA VAL A 59 2.33 16.49 -0.79
C VAL A 59 3.32 16.30 -1.92
N ALA A 60 2.84 16.12 -3.13
CA ALA A 60 3.69 15.89 -4.29
C ALA A 60 4.60 17.09 -4.62
N ARG A 61 4.09 18.31 -4.50
CA ARG A 61 4.93 19.52 -4.65
C ARG A 61 6.02 19.59 -3.61
N VAL A 62 5.72 19.27 -2.36
CA VAL A 62 6.68 19.24 -1.26
C VAL A 62 7.76 18.19 -1.50
N VAL A 63 7.34 16.95 -1.81
CA VAL A 63 8.26 15.82 -2.04
C VAL A 63 9.16 16.10 -3.24
N SER A 64 8.62 16.55 -4.37
CA SER A 64 9.39 16.90 -5.57
C SER A 64 10.48 17.94 -5.28
N LYS A 65 10.17 18.95 -4.48
CA LYS A 65 11.12 20.02 -4.12
C LYS A 65 12.21 19.57 -3.13
N ARG A 66 11.97 18.53 -2.35
CA ARG A 66 12.80 18.20 -1.19
C ARG A 66 13.63 16.94 -1.31
N THR A 67 13.33 16.03 -2.25
CA THR A 67 13.91 14.69 -2.19
C THR A 67 14.71 14.25 -3.39
N GLY A 68 14.32 14.58 -4.60
CA GLY A 68 14.92 14.07 -5.84
C GLY A 68 14.55 12.60 -6.16
N PHE A 69 13.63 11.97 -5.43
CA PHE A 69 13.16 10.64 -5.76
C PHE A 69 12.30 10.60 -7.04
N SER A 70 12.24 9.44 -7.69
CA SER A 70 11.31 9.20 -8.79
C SER A 70 9.87 9.16 -8.26
N LEU A 71 9.02 10.03 -8.81
CA LEU A 71 7.62 10.18 -8.39
C LEU A 71 6.63 9.65 -9.43
N GLY A 72 7.10 8.84 -10.39
CA GLY A 72 6.25 8.35 -11.48
C GLY A 72 5.74 9.45 -12.41
N LEU A 73 6.49 10.55 -12.50
CA LEU A 73 6.14 11.72 -13.32
C LEU A 73 6.62 11.54 -14.77
N ASP A 74 6.35 10.42 -15.39
CA ASP A 74 6.80 10.07 -16.74
C ASP A 74 6.18 11.02 -17.78
N GLY A 75 6.81 12.20 -17.92
CA GLY A 75 6.55 13.17 -18.98
C GLY A 75 5.17 13.84 -19.06
N GLY A 76 4.24 13.50 -18.19
CA GLY A 76 2.84 13.94 -18.24
C GLY A 76 2.34 14.74 -17.03
N GLY A 77 3.20 15.07 -16.08
CA GLY A 77 2.79 15.73 -14.84
C GLY A 77 2.32 14.74 -13.77
N LEU A 78 1.99 15.28 -12.61
CA LEU A 78 1.54 14.52 -11.46
C LEU A 78 0.19 13.85 -11.74
N ARG A 79 0.18 12.53 -11.90
CA ARG A 79 -1.07 11.77 -11.94
C ARG A 79 -1.59 11.61 -10.52
N LEU A 80 -2.54 12.44 -10.16
CA LEU A 80 -3.29 12.36 -8.89
C LEU A 80 -4.51 11.45 -9.00
N GLU A 81 -4.54 10.58 -10.00
CA GLU A 81 -5.59 9.57 -10.13
C GLU A 81 -5.43 8.54 -9.00
N ASN A 82 -6.50 8.31 -8.28
CA ASN A 82 -6.53 7.29 -7.23
C ASN A 82 -6.64 5.89 -7.89
N ASN A 83 -5.53 5.42 -8.45
CA ASN A 83 -5.42 4.10 -9.05
C ASN A 83 -4.20 3.34 -8.48
N ALA A 84 -4.17 2.03 -8.64
CA ALA A 84 -3.15 1.15 -8.08
C ALA A 84 -1.70 1.47 -8.50
N ARG A 85 -1.50 2.27 -9.56
CA ARG A 85 -0.18 2.68 -10.08
C ARG A 85 0.25 4.06 -9.57
N SER A 86 -0.60 4.75 -8.82
CA SER A 86 -0.28 6.08 -8.32
C SER A 86 0.71 6.02 -7.17
N HIS A 87 1.78 6.80 -7.25
CA HIS A 87 2.78 6.91 -6.19
C HIS A 87 2.23 7.60 -4.94
N PHE A 88 1.26 8.50 -5.11
CA PHE A 88 0.60 9.21 -4.01
C PHE A 88 -0.89 8.97 -4.10
N ARG A 89 -1.45 8.24 -3.15
CA ARG A 89 -2.87 7.94 -3.14
C ARG A 89 -3.41 7.58 -1.76
N THR A 90 -4.71 7.61 -1.65
CA THR A 90 -5.43 7.01 -0.52
C THR A 90 -5.78 5.57 -0.89
N ILE A 91 -5.38 4.62 -0.07
CA ILE A 91 -5.74 3.21 -0.24
C ILE A 91 -7.06 2.92 0.51
N ASP A 92 -7.84 1.98 0.00
CA ASP A 92 -9.04 1.52 0.69
C ASP A 92 -8.73 0.54 1.84
N GLY A 93 -9.76 0.08 2.55
CA GLY A 93 -9.57 -0.82 3.69
C GLY A 93 -9.17 -2.24 3.28
N GLU A 94 -9.58 -2.68 2.08
CA GLU A 94 -9.23 -3.99 1.55
C GLU A 94 -7.76 -4.03 1.15
N GLU A 95 -7.26 -3.02 0.43
CA GLU A 95 -5.85 -2.88 0.10
C GLU A 95 -4.98 -2.77 1.35
N GLU A 96 -5.40 -1.94 2.33
CA GLU A 96 -4.70 -1.78 3.61
C GLU A 96 -4.55 -3.12 4.34
N GLY A 97 -5.64 -3.86 4.48
CA GLY A 97 -5.64 -5.19 5.09
C GLY A 97 -4.80 -6.20 4.30
N PHE A 98 -4.92 -6.20 2.97
CA PHE A 98 -4.13 -7.09 2.12
C PHE A 98 -2.62 -6.83 2.29
N PHE A 99 -2.18 -5.59 2.29
CA PHE A 99 -0.76 -5.27 2.48
C PHE A 99 -0.27 -5.61 3.89
N ALA A 100 -1.10 -5.43 4.92
CA ALA A 100 -0.78 -5.86 6.28
C ALA A 100 -0.61 -7.38 6.37
N TRP A 101 -1.50 -8.14 5.74
CA TRP A 101 -1.43 -9.60 5.67
C TRP A 101 -0.19 -10.06 4.89
N LEU A 102 0.09 -9.45 3.74
CA LEU A 102 1.27 -9.75 2.92
C LEU A 102 2.56 -9.53 3.72
N ALA A 103 2.67 -8.38 4.38
CA ALA A 103 3.83 -8.04 5.19
C ALA A 103 4.01 -8.99 6.38
N ALA A 104 2.94 -9.33 7.09
CA ALA A 104 2.98 -10.26 8.23
C ALA A 104 3.48 -11.64 7.81
N ASN A 105 3.04 -12.14 6.66
CA ASN A 105 3.46 -13.44 6.14
C ASN A 105 4.90 -13.42 5.65
N GLN A 106 5.31 -12.39 4.92
CA GLN A 106 6.69 -12.21 4.47
C GLN A 106 7.66 -12.12 5.67
N LEU A 107 7.33 -11.33 6.68
CA LEU A 107 8.14 -11.21 7.90
C LEU A 107 8.19 -12.48 8.73
N SER A 108 7.17 -13.34 8.61
CA SER A 108 7.13 -14.67 9.23
C SER A 108 7.91 -15.73 8.43
N GLY A 109 8.64 -15.34 7.40
CA GLY A 109 9.50 -16.21 6.60
C GLY A 109 8.79 -16.98 5.48
N ARG A 110 7.56 -16.60 5.12
CA ARG A 110 6.83 -17.18 3.99
C ARG A 110 7.18 -16.45 2.71
N ASP A 111 7.36 -17.20 1.62
CA ASP A 111 7.59 -16.60 0.31
C ASP A 111 6.25 -16.11 -0.27
N MET A 112 6.06 -14.80 -0.24
CA MET A 112 4.88 -14.13 -0.76
C MET A 112 5.11 -13.44 -2.11
N THR A 113 6.25 -13.68 -2.77
CA THR A 113 6.64 -12.97 -3.99
C THR A 113 5.75 -13.27 -5.19
N SER A 114 5.09 -14.41 -5.21
CA SER A 114 4.17 -14.82 -6.28
C SER A 114 2.73 -14.34 -6.06
N VAL A 115 2.40 -13.79 -4.91
CA VAL A 115 1.03 -13.33 -4.61
C VAL A 115 0.66 -12.16 -5.51
N GLY A 116 -0.45 -12.32 -6.26
CA GLY A 116 -0.92 -11.30 -7.21
C GLY A 116 -0.27 -11.35 -8.59
N ALA A 117 0.65 -12.30 -8.86
CA ALA A 117 1.12 -12.55 -10.23
C ALA A 117 0.08 -13.32 -11.03
N ALA A 118 -0.04 -13.04 -12.34
CA ALA A 118 -1.03 -13.70 -13.21
C ALA A 118 -0.84 -15.23 -13.30
N ASP A 119 0.40 -15.71 -13.12
CA ASP A 119 0.77 -17.11 -13.05
C ASP A 119 1.10 -17.56 -11.62
N ALA A 120 0.48 -16.91 -10.63
CA ALA A 120 0.79 -17.17 -9.24
C ALA A 120 0.57 -18.64 -8.90
N ALA A 121 1.63 -19.33 -8.57
CA ALA A 121 1.54 -20.57 -7.81
C ALA A 121 0.65 -20.31 -6.58
N ALA A 122 -0.11 -21.31 -6.16
CA ALA A 122 -1.05 -21.15 -5.07
C ALA A 122 -0.42 -20.42 -3.88
N VAL A 123 -1.13 -19.45 -3.33
CA VAL A 123 -0.74 -18.79 -2.07
C VAL A 123 -0.38 -19.89 -1.05
N PRO A 124 0.75 -19.78 -0.33
CA PRO A 124 1.11 -20.76 0.67
C PRO A 124 -0.04 -21.02 1.64
N ILE A 125 -0.36 -22.28 1.89
CA ILE A 125 -1.52 -22.67 2.70
C ILE A 125 -1.32 -22.38 4.18
N ASP A 126 -0.05 -22.33 4.62
CA ASP A 126 0.34 -22.09 6.00
C ASP A 126 0.40 -20.61 6.38
N THR A 127 -0.27 -19.72 5.62
CA THR A 127 -0.31 -18.30 5.95
C THR A 127 -0.99 -18.02 7.28
N VAL A 128 -0.50 -17.01 7.98
CA VAL A 128 -1.17 -16.47 9.17
C VAL A 128 -2.19 -15.41 8.78
N GLY A 129 -3.25 -15.27 9.57
CA GLY A 129 -4.14 -14.11 9.47
C GLY A 129 -3.46 -12.85 9.99
N ALA A 130 -3.92 -11.69 9.52
CA ALA A 130 -3.49 -10.39 10.01
C ALA A 130 -4.68 -9.62 10.61
N LEU A 131 -4.43 -8.97 11.73
CA LEU A 131 -5.32 -8.00 12.34
C LEU A 131 -4.56 -6.68 12.43
N ASP A 132 -5.02 -5.68 11.69
CA ASP A 132 -4.51 -4.31 11.79
C ASP A 132 -5.54 -3.44 12.52
N VAL A 133 -5.11 -2.75 13.56
CA VAL A 133 -5.97 -1.87 14.37
C VAL A 133 -5.35 -0.48 14.41
N GLY A 134 -5.84 0.40 13.54
CA GLY A 134 -5.44 1.79 13.46
C GLY A 134 -6.29 2.73 14.32
N GLY A 135 -5.97 4.01 14.26
CA GLY A 135 -6.72 5.04 14.97
C GLY A 135 -8.09 5.37 14.39
N GLY A 136 -8.40 4.95 13.17
CA GLY A 136 -9.64 5.27 12.46
C GLY A 136 -10.25 4.12 11.65
N SER A 137 -9.60 2.95 11.63
CA SER A 137 -10.12 1.72 11.00
C SER A 137 -9.49 0.48 11.59
N ALA A 138 -10.11 -0.67 11.37
CA ALA A 138 -9.54 -1.98 11.67
C ALA A 138 -9.77 -2.93 10.50
N GLN A 139 -8.78 -3.76 10.16
CA GLN A 139 -8.84 -4.75 9.10
C GLN A 139 -8.52 -6.13 9.65
N ILE A 140 -9.27 -7.13 9.19
CA ILE A 140 -9.02 -8.54 9.48
C ILE A 140 -8.89 -9.28 8.16
N VAL A 141 -7.75 -9.92 7.93
CA VAL A 141 -7.48 -10.66 6.70
C VAL A 141 -6.96 -12.05 7.02
N ALA A 142 -7.55 -13.06 6.40
CA ALA A 142 -7.10 -14.44 6.50
C ALA A 142 -7.52 -15.23 5.25
N LEU A 143 -6.82 -16.32 4.97
CA LEU A 143 -7.31 -17.28 3.98
C LEU A 143 -8.62 -17.94 4.43
N PRO A 144 -9.59 -18.15 3.51
CA PRO A 144 -10.80 -18.89 3.83
C PRO A 144 -10.50 -20.32 4.28
N ALA A 145 -11.24 -20.83 5.26
CA ALA A 145 -11.08 -22.19 5.76
C ALA A 145 -11.27 -23.27 4.67
N SER A 146 -12.07 -23.00 3.64
CA SER A 146 -12.27 -23.90 2.49
C SER A 146 -10.99 -24.19 1.72
N ARG A 147 -10.01 -23.26 1.68
CA ARG A 147 -8.69 -23.51 1.07
C ARG A 147 -7.78 -24.35 1.96
N ILE A 148 -7.88 -24.17 3.27
CA ILE A 148 -7.08 -24.94 4.24
C ILE A 148 -7.52 -26.41 4.23
N LEU A 149 -8.81 -26.69 4.03
CA LEU A 149 -9.37 -28.03 4.03
C LEU A 149 -9.19 -28.79 2.71
N SER A 150 -9.11 -28.08 1.57
CA SER A 150 -8.92 -28.71 0.24
C SER A 150 -7.52 -29.24 0.00
N SER A 151 -6.55 -28.81 0.77
CA SER A 151 -5.13 -29.23 0.64
C SER A 151 -4.77 -30.48 1.45
N GLY A 152 -5.68 -30.96 2.31
CA GLY A 152 -5.49 -32.20 3.10
C GLY A 152 -5.89 -33.48 2.39
N ASP A 153 -6.57 -33.41 1.26
CA ASP A 153 -7.09 -34.56 0.54
C ASP A 153 -6.58 -34.58 -0.90
N GLY A 154 -5.33 -35.02 -1.10
CA GLY A 154 -4.69 -35.47 -2.35
C GLY A 154 -5.21 -34.93 -3.72
N GLY A 155 -5.86 -33.80 -3.73
CA GLY A 155 -6.37 -33.14 -4.94
C GLY A 155 -5.22 -32.55 -5.77
N ASP A 156 -5.28 -32.75 -7.04
CA ASP A 156 -4.31 -32.43 -8.10
C ASP A 156 -4.01 -30.93 -8.33
N GLY A 157 -3.99 -30.09 -7.35
CA GLY A 157 -3.52 -28.70 -7.48
C GLY A 157 -4.18 -27.81 -8.54
N SER A 158 -5.30 -28.25 -9.14
CA SER A 158 -5.99 -27.57 -10.24
C SER A 158 -7.10 -26.61 -9.77
N GLY A 159 -7.05 -26.14 -8.51
CA GLY A 159 -7.91 -25.05 -8.06
C GLY A 159 -7.49 -23.72 -8.73
N PRO A 160 -8.47 -22.85 -9.04
CA PRO A 160 -8.14 -21.55 -9.61
C PRO A 160 -7.16 -20.79 -8.72
N PRO A 161 -6.27 -19.95 -9.30
CA PRO A 161 -5.36 -19.12 -8.52
C PRO A 161 -6.16 -18.26 -7.53
N ALA A 162 -5.56 -17.98 -6.37
CA ALA A 162 -6.17 -17.09 -5.39
C ALA A 162 -6.40 -15.73 -6.04
N ASP A 163 -7.63 -15.42 -6.35
CA ASP A 163 -8.03 -14.07 -6.72
C ASP A 163 -7.98 -13.21 -5.44
N LEU A 164 -7.59 -11.94 -5.61
CA LEU A 164 -7.66 -10.94 -4.53
C LEU A 164 -9.07 -10.86 -3.90
N ASP A 165 -10.12 -11.14 -4.70
CA ASP A 165 -11.51 -11.22 -4.24
C ASP A 165 -11.79 -12.40 -3.29
N GLU A 166 -10.93 -13.42 -3.24
CA GLU A 166 -11.04 -14.54 -2.28
C GLU A 166 -10.41 -14.22 -0.92
N LEU A 167 -9.50 -13.25 -0.87
CA LEU A 167 -8.95 -12.72 0.38
C LEU A 167 -9.99 -11.79 1.01
N LYS A 168 -10.87 -12.33 1.82
CA LYS A 168 -11.91 -11.53 2.48
C LYS A 168 -11.30 -10.64 3.54
N THR A 169 -11.19 -9.36 3.23
CA THR A 169 -10.95 -8.30 4.19
C THR A 169 -12.29 -7.86 4.77
N ARG A 170 -12.42 -7.86 6.09
CA ARG A 170 -13.55 -7.22 6.78
C ARG A 170 -13.06 -5.93 7.40
N VAL A 171 -13.63 -4.82 6.97
CA VAL A 171 -13.37 -3.46 7.45
C VAL A 171 -14.39 -3.09 8.51
#